data_bf1697a1686fb309a9620e52b5d0cb85
#
_entry.id   bf1697a1686fb309a9620e52b5d0cb85
#
_cell.length_a   1.000
_cell.length_b   1.000
_cell.length_c   1.000
_cell.angle_alpha   90.00
_cell.angle_beta   90.00
_cell.angle_gamma   90.00
#
_symmetry.space_group_name_H-M   'P 1'
#
loop_
_entity.id
_entity.type
_entity.pdbx_description
1 polymer ?
#
loop_
_entity_poly.entity_id
_entity_poly.type
_entity_poly.pdbx_seq_one_letter_code
_entity_poly.pdbx_strand_id
1 'polypeptide(L)'
;VDYDTEMPLEQALLIWRNWHKEFPFLDWSSSDLQERATSATSRSFAVHTCACVALYASAMLPLSSPRLGYVYTSNSQRSGKSLLADLATGITYNNNAKHPWYYDDEKLQGVLNTILNTRAPYVYFDNLRGKLQSTCLESFISSVSQDIRPFHTQSLVTKQNCATVFITGNSLEWNTDLASRLLICDLNLT
;
A
#
# COMPACT_ATOMS: atom_id res chain seq x y z
N VAL A 1 10.77 25.06 2.89
CA VAL A 1 11.09 24.12 3.98
C VAL A 1 12.54 23.73 3.78
N ASP A 2 13.42 24.20 4.67
CA ASP A 2 14.81 23.73 4.66
C ASP A 2 14.80 22.27 5.09
N TYR A 3 15.17 21.39 4.19
CA TYR A 3 15.38 19.99 4.52
C TYR A 3 16.77 19.87 5.16
N ASP A 4 16.81 19.37 6.39
CA ASP A 4 18.07 18.99 7.01
C ASP A 4 18.59 17.71 6.35
N THR A 5 19.36 17.89 5.29
CA THR A 5 19.98 16.79 4.54
C THR A 5 21.14 16.14 5.29
N GLU A 6 21.55 16.73 6.43
CA GLU A 6 22.65 16.24 7.26
C GLU A 6 22.18 15.42 8.47
N MET A 7 20.85 15.28 8.67
CA MET A 7 20.32 14.50 9.78
C MET A 7 20.78 13.04 9.69
N PRO A 8 21.46 12.51 10.73
CA PRO A 8 21.84 11.09 10.76
C PRO A 8 20.61 10.18 10.65
N LEU A 9 20.75 9.08 9.91
CA LEU A 9 19.65 8.11 9.71
C LEU A 9 19.05 7.62 11.04
N GLU A 10 19.89 7.39 12.04
CA GLU A 10 19.45 6.95 13.38
C GLU A 10 18.51 7.97 14.02
N GLN A 11 18.84 9.25 13.92
CA GLN A 11 17.99 10.32 14.45
C GLN A 11 16.68 10.43 13.67
N ALA A 12 16.72 10.32 12.35
CA ALA A 12 15.51 10.30 11.52
C ALA A 12 14.58 9.12 11.89
N LEU A 13 15.15 7.94 12.13
CA LEU A 13 14.41 6.75 12.55
C LEU A 13 13.79 6.92 13.94
N LEU A 14 14.48 7.57 14.88
CA LEU A 14 13.92 7.85 16.21
C LEU A 14 12.73 8.81 16.14
N ILE A 15 12.82 9.85 15.32
CA ILE A 15 11.72 10.79 15.07
C ILE A 15 10.53 10.05 14.44
N TRP A 16 10.80 9.24 13.41
CA TRP A 16 9.78 8.44 12.71
C TRP A 16 9.07 7.48 13.65
N ARG A 17 9.80 6.75 14.49
CA ARG A 17 9.25 5.87 15.52
C ARG A 17 8.40 6.63 16.54
N ASN A 18 8.88 7.78 17.00
CA ASN A 18 8.16 8.59 17.97
C ASN A 18 6.80 9.09 17.45
N TRP A 19 6.70 9.38 16.14
CA TRP A 19 5.43 9.73 15.51
C TRP A 19 4.44 8.57 15.42
N HIS A 20 4.96 7.33 15.37
CA HIS A 20 4.15 6.12 15.15
C HIS A 20 3.94 5.26 16.41
N LYS A 21 4.56 5.59 17.52
CA LYS A 21 4.52 4.76 18.76
C LYS A 21 3.11 4.49 19.30
N GLU A 22 2.18 5.41 19.07
CA GLU A 22 0.79 5.31 19.54
C GLU A 22 -0.11 4.49 18.61
N PHE A 23 0.33 4.24 17.37
CA PHE A 23 -0.46 3.39 16.48
C PHE A 23 -0.52 1.96 16.99
N PRO A 24 -1.72 1.34 16.96
CA PRO A 24 -1.94 0.02 17.52
C PRO A 24 -1.50 -1.08 16.54
N PHE A 25 -0.25 -1.06 16.09
CA PHE A 25 0.28 -2.17 15.31
C PHE A 25 0.21 -3.45 16.13
N LEU A 26 -0.43 -4.49 15.58
CA LEU A 26 -0.75 -5.74 16.30
C LEU A 26 0.47 -6.41 16.93
N ASP A 27 1.60 -6.31 16.26
CA ASP A 27 2.82 -7.06 16.56
C ASP A 27 3.94 -6.22 17.18
N TRP A 28 3.60 -5.14 17.90
CA TRP A 28 4.59 -4.45 18.72
C TRP A 28 5.21 -5.42 19.76
N SER A 29 6.55 -5.49 19.81
CA SER A 29 7.26 -6.30 20.79
C SER A 29 7.17 -5.78 22.22
N SER A 30 6.66 -4.58 22.42
CA SER A 30 6.41 -3.98 23.74
C SER A 30 5.12 -3.17 23.76
N SER A 31 4.47 -3.14 24.90
CA SER A 31 3.34 -2.23 25.19
C SER A 31 3.78 -0.86 25.68
N ASP A 32 5.04 -0.71 26.10
CA ASP A 32 5.59 0.56 26.57
C ASP A 32 5.84 1.53 25.42
N LEU A 33 5.27 2.73 25.51
CA LEU A 33 5.38 3.75 24.46
C LEU A 33 6.80 4.29 24.30
N GLN A 34 7.60 4.30 25.37
CA GLN A 34 8.98 4.76 25.28
C GLN A 34 9.84 3.72 24.55
N GLU A 35 9.63 2.44 24.82
CA GLU A 35 10.30 1.36 24.08
C GLU A 35 9.86 1.35 22.60
N ARG A 36 8.58 1.58 22.31
CA ARG A 36 8.11 1.72 20.91
C ARG A 36 8.79 2.87 20.18
N ALA A 37 9.03 3.97 20.88
CA ALA A 37 9.72 5.12 20.30
C ALA A 37 11.22 4.88 20.05
N THR A 38 11.84 3.92 20.72
CA THR A 38 13.30 3.74 20.69
C THR A 38 13.75 2.38 20.14
N SER A 39 13.27 1.28 20.70
CA SER A 39 13.85 -0.06 20.49
C SER A 39 12.85 -1.15 20.12
N ALA A 40 11.57 -1.02 20.49
CA ALA A 40 10.58 -2.06 20.19
C ALA A 40 10.45 -2.31 18.68
N THR A 41 10.25 -3.58 18.32
CA THR A 41 10.09 -4.00 16.92
C THR A 41 8.63 -4.30 16.59
N SER A 42 8.26 -4.11 15.34
CA SER A 42 6.97 -4.50 14.79
C SER A 42 7.13 -4.73 13.29
N ARG A 43 6.65 -5.87 12.80
CA ARG A 43 6.58 -6.16 11.37
C ARG A 43 5.62 -5.18 10.68
N SER A 44 4.46 -4.95 11.27
CA SER A 44 3.44 -4.04 10.71
C SER A 44 3.95 -2.60 10.61
N PHE A 45 4.70 -2.11 11.61
CA PHE A 45 5.38 -0.83 11.52
C PHE A 45 6.44 -0.81 10.41
N ALA A 46 7.24 -1.88 10.27
CA ALA A 46 8.21 -1.99 9.18
C ALA A 46 7.54 -1.99 7.81
N VAL A 47 6.42 -2.72 7.65
CA VAL A 47 5.63 -2.73 6.42
C VAL A 47 5.10 -1.32 6.10
N HIS A 48 4.58 -0.59 7.10
CA HIS A 48 4.15 0.78 6.90
C HIS A 48 5.30 1.70 6.48
N THR A 49 6.45 1.59 7.12
CA THR A 49 7.66 2.34 6.75
C THR A 49 8.07 2.05 5.29
N CYS A 50 8.08 0.78 4.90
CA CYS A 50 8.33 0.38 3.51
C CYS A 50 7.29 0.98 2.55
N ALA A 51 6.01 1.00 2.92
CA ALA A 51 4.96 1.58 2.11
C ALA A 51 5.15 3.08 1.87
N CYS A 52 5.57 3.83 2.90
CA CYS A 52 5.87 5.27 2.78
C CYS A 52 7.05 5.54 1.84
N VAL A 53 8.05 4.66 1.83
CA VAL A 53 9.24 4.81 0.97
C VAL A 53 9.01 4.24 -0.42
N ALA A 54 8.10 3.28 -0.59
CA ALA A 54 7.90 2.51 -1.83
C ALA A 54 7.61 3.40 -3.04
N LEU A 55 6.74 4.39 -2.88
CA LEU A 55 6.36 5.28 -3.98
C LEU A 55 7.51 6.19 -4.39
N TYR A 56 8.30 6.68 -3.44
CA TYR A 56 9.50 7.44 -3.71
C TYR A 56 10.57 6.57 -4.38
N ALA A 57 10.85 5.40 -3.80
CA ALA A 57 11.83 4.45 -4.33
C ALA A 57 11.41 3.86 -5.69
N SER A 58 10.11 3.83 -6.00
CA SER A 58 9.60 3.29 -7.27
C SER A 58 10.18 3.99 -8.49
N ALA A 59 10.51 5.28 -8.38
CA ALA A 59 11.16 6.05 -9.44
C ALA A 59 12.61 5.59 -9.72
N MET A 60 13.24 4.93 -8.75
CA MET A 60 14.61 4.42 -8.83
C MET A 60 14.68 2.97 -9.33
N LEU A 61 13.54 2.26 -9.35
CA LEU A 61 13.49 0.88 -9.79
C LEU A 61 13.33 0.77 -11.31
N PRO A 62 13.94 -0.27 -11.93
CA PRO A 62 13.68 -0.56 -13.32
C PRO A 62 12.19 -0.74 -13.62
N LEU A 63 11.75 -0.33 -14.80
CA LEU A 63 10.36 -0.49 -15.23
C LEU A 63 9.92 -1.95 -15.29
N SER A 64 10.88 -2.88 -15.44
CA SER A 64 10.66 -4.32 -15.42
C SER A 64 10.53 -4.92 -14.01
N SER A 65 10.62 -4.10 -12.95
CA SER A 65 10.46 -4.59 -11.59
C SER A 65 8.99 -4.61 -11.19
N PRO A 66 8.43 -5.74 -10.72
CA PRO A 66 7.08 -5.78 -10.19
C PRO A 66 6.97 -4.89 -8.95
N ARG A 67 5.77 -4.38 -8.69
CA ARG A 67 5.48 -3.55 -7.52
C ARG A 67 4.72 -4.38 -6.49
N LEU A 68 5.01 -4.15 -5.22
CA LEU A 68 4.33 -4.83 -4.13
C LEU A 68 2.96 -4.20 -3.87
N GLY A 69 2.04 -5.01 -3.31
CA GLY A 69 0.80 -4.50 -2.73
C GLY A 69 0.93 -4.34 -1.22
N TYR A 70 0.30 -3.30 -0.67
CA TYR A 70 0.25 -3.01 0.76
C TYR A 70 -1.19 -3.06 1.26
N VAL A 71 -1.43 -3.83 2.31
CA VAL A 71 -2.76 -3.97 2.93
C VAL A 71 -2.69 -3.49 4.36
N TYR A 72 -3.55 -2.54 4.69
CA TYR A 72 -3.78 -2.10 6.06
C TYR A 72 -5.09 -2.70 6.56
N THR A 73 -5.00 -3.64 7.47
CA THR A 73 -6.16 -4.33 8.02
C THR A 73 -6.27 -4.15 9.53
N SER A 74 -7.44 -4.42 10.08
CA SER A 74 -7.70 -4.38 11.52
C SER A 74 -8.94 -5.19 11.86
N ASN A 75 -9.03 -5.63 13.10
CA ASN A 75 -10.23 -6.23 13.68
C ASN A 75 -11.35 -5.22 13.98
N SER A 76 -11.06 -3.91 13.94
CA SER A 76 -12.00 -2.88 14.35
C SER A 76 -11.98 -1.64 13.44
N GLN A 77 -13.06 -0.87 13.52
CA GLN A 77 -13.14 0.45 12.89
C GLN A 77 -12.32 1.48 13.68
N ARG A 78 -11.93 2.57 13.01
CA ARG A 78 -11.21 3.70 13.62
C ARG A 78 -9.81 3.36 14.18
N SER A 79 -9.19 2.29 13.71
CA SER A 79 -7.83 1.89 14.13
C SER A 79 -6.70 2.68 13.46
N GLY A 80 -7.01 3.65 12.58
CA GLY A 80 -5.99 4.45 11.89
C GLY A 80 -5.53 3.91 10.54
N LYS A 81 -6.11 2.81 10.01
CA LYS A 81 -5.73 2.20 8.72
C LYS A 81 -5.64 3.17 7.57
N SER A 82 -6.76 3.89 7.32
CA SER A 82 -6.81 4.84 6.21
C SER A 82 -5.86 6.01 6.43
N LEU A 83 -5.66 6.45 7.69
CA LEU A 83 -4.68 7.49 8.00
C LEU A 83 -3.25 7.07 7.64
N LEU A 84 -2.86 5.83 7.96
CA LEU A 84 -1.55 5.30 7.60
C LEU A 84 -1.39 5.14 6.08
N ALA A 85 -2.42 4.64 5.40
CA ALA A 85 -2.40 4.53 3.94
C ALA A 85 -2.38 5.91 3.25
N ASP A 86 -3.16 6.87 3.76
CA ASP A 86 -3.16 8.26 3.30
C ASP A 86 -1.78 8.91 3.51
N LEU A 87 -1.11 8.62 4.64
CA LEU A 87 0.25 9.09 4.89
C LEU A 87 1.22 8.50 3.85
N ALA A 88 1.16 7.18 3.60
CA ALA A 88 2.04 6.52 2.66
C ALA A 88 1.91 7.06 1.22
N THR A 89 0.68 7.34 0.76
CA THR A 89 0.44 7.92 -0.56
C THR A 89 0.71 9.43 -0.61
N GLY A 90 0.41 10.13 0.50
CA GLY A 90 0.51 11.59 0.62
C GLY A 90 1.95 12.12 0.68
N ILE A 91 2.88 11.40 1.32
CA ILE A 91 4.28 11.83 1.45
C ILE A 91 4.92 12.11 0.08
N THR A 92 4.68 11.25 -0.90
CA THR A 92 5.34 11.38 -2.21
C THR A 92 4.53 12.24 -3.19
N TYR A 93 3.22 12.10 -3.21
CA TYR A 93 2.39 12.70 -4.27
C TYR A 93 1.44 13.78 -3.77
N ASN A 94 1.35 14.01 -2.45
CA ASN A 94 0.38 14.92 -1.83
C ASN A 94 -1.06 14.69 -2.36
N ASN A 95 -1.38 13.45 -2.65
CA ASN A 95 -2.64 13.03 -3.23
C ASN A 95 -3.04 11.67 -2.65
N ASN A 96 -4.30 11.56 -2.24
CA ASN A 96 -4.88 10.36 -1.65
C ASN A 96 -6.11 9.93 -2.47
N ALA A 97 -5.99 9.98 -3.80
CA ALA A 97 -7.08 9.57 -4.68
C ALA A 97 -7.45 8.10 -4.45
N LYS A 98 -8.71 7.88 -4.08
CA LYS A 98 -9.26 6.56 -3.80
C LYS A 98 -10.05 6.07 -5.01
N HIS A 99 -9.95 4.78 -5.27
CA HIS A 99 -10.60 4.13 -6.40
C HIS A 99 -11.70 3.20 -5.89
N PRO A 100 -12.80 3.04 -6.64
CA PRO A 100 -13.84 2.09 -6.27
C PRO A 100 -13.32 0.66 -6.38
N TRP A 101 -13.64 -0.16 -5.37
CA TRP A 101 -13.46 -1.61 -5.43
C TRP A 101 -14.69 -2.26 -6.00
N TYR A 102 -14.52 -3.23 -6.87
CA TYR A 102 -15.59 -4.06 -7.39
C TYR A 102 -15.26 -5.53 -7.15
N TYR A 103 -16.23 -6.30 -6.63
CA TYR A 103 -16.12 -7.76 -6.50
C TYR A 103 -16.32 -8.49 -7.83
N ASP A 104 -16.73 -7.78 -8.85
CA ASP A 104 -16.83 -8.21 -10.24
C ASP A 104 -15.48 -7.91 -10.92
N ASP A 105 -14.79 -8.97 -11.35
CA ASP A 105 -13.45 -8.86 -11.96
C ASP A 105 -13.45 -8.04 -13.26
N GLU A 106 -14.54 -8.05 -14.04
CA GLU A 106 -14.62 -7.25 -15.28
C GLU A 106 -14.64 -5.75 -14.97
N LYS A 107 -15.44 -5.34 -13.97
CA LYS A 107 -15.48 -3.93 -13.53
C LYS A 107 -14.18 -3.50 -12.87
N LEU A 108 -13.60 -4.37 -12.04
CA LEU A 108 -12.30 -4.09 -11.41
C LEU A 108 -11.19 -3.98 -12.45
N GLN A 109 -11.18 -4.85 -13.46
CA GLN A 109 -10.25 -4.75 -14.58
C GLN A 109 -10.37 -3.40 -15.32
N GLY A 110 -11.58 -2.85 -15.43
CA GLY A 110 -11.80 -1.51 -15.98
C GLY A 110 -11.09 -0.41 -15.20
N VAL A 111 -11.10 -0.48 -13.85
CA VAL A 111 -10.35 0.44 -12.98
C VAL A 111 -8.85 0.25 -13.19
N LEU A 112 -8.36 -0.98 -13.13
CA LEU A 112 -6.94 -1.30 -13.30
C LEU A 112 -6.42 -0.88 -14.69
N ASN A 113 -7.21 -1.07 -15.74
CA ASN A 113 -6.88 -0.60 -17.09
C ASN A 113 -6.75 0.93 -17.16
N THR A 114 -7.58 1.65 -16.40
CA THR A 114 -7.47 3.12 -16.30
C THR A 114 -6.16 3.51 -15.64
N ILE A 115 -5.75 2.84 -14.56
CA ILE A 115 -4.48 3.04 -13.89
C ILE A 115 -3.29 2.83 -14.85
N LEU A 116 -3.30 1.72 -15.60
CA LEU A 116 -2.28 1.43 -16.61
C LEU A 116 -2.24 2.48 -17.71
N ASN A 117 -3.41 2.92 -18.18
CA ASN A 117 -3.51 3.87 -19.27
C ASN A 117 -3.02 5.27 -18.89
N THR A 118 -3.29 5.70 -17.66
CA THR A 118 -2.85 6.97 -17.10
C THR A 118 -1.43 6.93 -16.54
N ARG A 119 -0.82 5.74 -16.45
CA ARG A 119 0.48 5.51 -15.78
C ARG A 119 0.48 6.02 -14.35
N ALA A 120 -0.65 5.85 -13.64
CA ALA A 120 -0.73 6.24 -12.26
C ALA A 120 0.30 5.47 -11.41
N PRO A 121 1.01 6.13 -10.48
CA PRO A 121 2.06 5.50 -9.69
C PRO A 121 1.52 4.55 -8.63
N TYR A 122 0.25 4.65 -8.32
CA TYR A 122 -0.43 3.77 -7.38
C TYR A 122 -1.92 3.66 -7.69
N VAL A 123 -2.54 2.63 -7.12
CA VAL A 123 -3.98 2.48 -6.99
C VAL A 123 -4.33 2.26 -5.52
N TYR A 124 -5.33 2.97 -5.01
CA TYR A 124 -5.73 2.91 -3.62
C TYR A 124 -7.21 2.55 -3.49
N PHE A 125 -7.49 1.40 -2.90
CA PHE A 125 -8.82 0.89 -2.58
C PHE A 125 -9.06 1.03 -1.08
N ASP A 126 -10.02 1.86 -0.68
CA ASP A 126 -10.27 2.17 0.73
C ASP A 126 -11.51 1.45 1.27
N ASN A 127 -11.42 1.02 2.53
CA ASN A 127 -12.52 0.51 3.34
C ASN A 127 -13.21 -0.77 2.76
N LEU A 128 -12.41 -1.70 2.28
CA LEU A 128 -12.89 -3.00 1.81
C LEU A 128 -13.41 -3.84 2.97
N ARG A 129 -14.33 -4.75 2.66
CA ARG A 129 -14.92 -5.70 3.61
C ARG A 129 -15.01 -7.09 3.01
N GLY A 130 -14.89 -8.10 3.88
CA GLY A 130 -15.05 -9.49 3.49
C GLY A 130 -13.85 -10.04 2.71
N LYS A 131 -14.12 -10.87 1.70
CA LYS A 131 -13.07 -11.64 1.04
C LYS A 131 -12.42 -10.86 -0.09
N LEU A 132 -11.11 -10.66 0.04
CA LEU A 132 -10.28 -10.11 -1.01
C LEU A 132 -9.82 -11.27 -1.91
N GLN A 133 -10.52 -11.45 -3.00
CA GLN A 133 -10.24 -12.49 -4.00
C GLN A 133 -10.52 -11.90 -5.38
N SER A 134 -9.50 -11.82 -6.22
CA SER A 134 -9.63 -11.31 -7.57
C SER A 134 -8.45 -11.75 -8.42
N THR A 135 -8.75 -12.48 -9.49
CA THR A 135 -7.71 -12.95 -10.43
C THR A 135 -7.10 -11.81 -11.21
N CYS A 136 -7.87 -10.77 -11.51
CA CYS A 136 -7.34 -9.59 -12.21
C CYS A 136 -6.40 -8.77 -11.32
N LEU A 137 -6.67 -8.66 -10.00
CA LEU A 137 -5.75 -8.01 -9.06
C LEU A 137 -4.47 -8.82 -8.87
N GLU A 138 -4.55 -10.14 -8.75
CA GLU A 138 -3.38 -11.03 -8.66
C GLU A 138 -2.48 -10.89 -9.89
N SER A 139 -3.08 -10.89 -11.07
CA SER A 139 -2.37 -10.64 -12.33
C SER A 139 -1.77 -9.23 -12.36
N PHE A 140 -2.51 -8.22 -11.93
CA PHE A 140 -2.04 -6.84 -11.92
C PHE A 140 -0.80 -6.65 -11.04
N ILE A 141 -0.80 -7.18 -9.81
CA ILE A 141 0.33 -7.05 -8.88
C ILE A 141 1.58 -7.78 -9.42
N SER A 142 1.38 -8.92 -10.11
CA SER A 142 2.49 -9.77 -10.56
C SER A 142 3.08 -9.36 -11.90
N SER A 143 2.34 -8.61 -12.69
CA SER A 143 2.72 -8.31 -14.08
C SER A 143 3.46 -6.98 -14.17
N VAL A 144 4.60 -6.98 -14.84
CA VAL A 144 5.35 -5.76 -15.17
C VAL A 144 4.76 -5.02 -16.37
N SER A 145 3.94 -5.71 -17.17
CA SER A 145 3.18 -5.13 -18.28
C SER A 145 1.91 -5.91 -18.53
N GLN A 146 0.88 -5.25 -19.04
CA GLN A 146 -0.38 -5.88 -19.44
C GLN A 146 -0.88 -5.33 -20.76
N ASP A 147 -1.53 -6.20 -21.54
CA ASP A 147 -2.24 -5.79 -22.72
C ASP A 147 -3.63 -5.28 -22.36
N ILE A 148 -3.90 -4.05 -22.69
CA ILE A 148 -5.19 -3.40 -22.46
C ILE A 148 -5.83 -2.97 -23.77
N ARG A 149 -7.16 -2.89 -23.80
CA ARG A 149 -7.92 -2.26 -24.89
C ARG A 149 -8.29 -0.85 -24.45
N PRO A 150 -7.69 0.20 -25.05
CA PRO A 150 -8.13 1.56 -24.81
C PRO A 150 -9.59 1.76 -25.25
N PHE A 151 -10.30 2.64 -24.57
CA PHE A 151 -11.69 2.96 -24.93
C PHE A 151 -11.82 3.31 -26.41
N HIS A 152 -12.86 2.79 -27.06
CA HIS A 152 -13.18 3.00 -28.48
C HIS A 152 -12.17 2.46 -29.49
N THR A 153 -11.25 1.56 -29.09
CA THR A 153 -10.35 0.88 -30.00
C THR A 153 -10.53 -0.63 -29.95
N GLN A 154 -10.28 -1.31 -31.08
CA GLN A 154 -10.22 -2.78 -31.12
C GLN A 154 -8.79 -3.32 -30.98
N SER A 155 -7.79 -2.44 -31.01
CA SER A 155 -6.39 -2.83 -30.88
C SER A 155 -5.97 -3.02 -29.45
N LEU A 156 -5.20 -4.06 -29.19
CA LEU A 156 -4.49 -4.27 -27.92
C LEU A 156 -3.25 -3.36 -27.89
N VAL A 157 -3.01 -2.74 -26.73
CA VAL A 157 -1.82 -1.95 -26.49
C VAL A 157 -1.17 -2.45 -25.20
N THR A 158 0.09 -2.84 -25.28
CA THR A 158 0.87 -3.22 -24.09
C THR A 158 1.22 -1.98 -23.27
N LYS A 159 0.83 -1.97 -22.00
CA LYS A 159 1.17 -0.92 -21.04
C LYS A 159 2.04 -1.49 -19.93
N GLN A 160 3.07 -0.72 -19.56
CA GLN A 160 3.87 -1.05 -18.39
C GLN A 160 3.11 -0.76 -17.10
N ASN A 161 3.21 -1.68 -16.14
CA ASN A 161 2.63 -1.55 -14.83
C ASN A 161 3.68 -1.05 -13.83
N CYS A 162 3.56 0.20 -13.44
CA CYS A 162 4.42 0.83 -12.42
C CYS A 162 3.64 1.14 -11.14
N ALA A 163 2.38 0.72 -11.04
CA ALA A 163 1.51 1.09 -9.94
C ALA A 163 1.72 0.19 -8.72
N THR A 164 1.91 0.81 -7.57
CA THR A 164 1.85 0.18 -6.25
C THR A 164 0.39 0.08 -5.81
N VAL A 165 -0.01 -1.06 -5.26
CA VAL A 165 -1.39 -1.28 -4.78
C VAL A 165 -1.47 -0.98 -3.29
N PHE A 166 -2.45 -0.15 -2.91
CA PHE A 166 -2.81 0.12 -1.51
C PHE A 166 -4.24 -0.32 -1.26
N ILE A 167 -4.44 -1.03 -0.17
CA ILE A 167 -5.77 -1.54 0.24
C ILE A 167 -5.94 -1.27 1.72
N THR A 168 -7.11 -0.75 2.11
CA THR A 168 -7.53 -0.72 3.52
C THR A 168 -8.80 -1.51 3.71
N GLY A 169 -8.95 -2.14 4.86
CA GLY A 169 -10.19 -2.86 5.17
C GLY A 169 -10.26 -3.39 6.58
N ASN A 170 -11.44 -3.89 6.95
CA ASN A 170 -11.67 -4.51 8.25
C ASN A 170 -11.88 -6.01 8.08
N SER A 171 -11.16 -6.81 8.90
CA SER A 171 -11.31 -8.27 8.94
C SER A 171 -11.31 -8.87 7.53
N LEU A 172 -10.31 -8.45 6.72
CA LEU A 172 -10.17 -8.94 5.36
C LEU A 172 -9.71 -10.39 5.36
N GLU A 173 -10.34 -11.20 4.53
CA GLU A 173 -9.91 -12.56 4.21
C GLU A 173 -9.31 -12.56 2.80
N TRP A 174 -8.23 -13.30 2.58
CA TRP A 174 -7.57 -13.45 1.28
C TRP A 174 -7.15 -14.89 1.04
N ASN A 175 -7.01 -15.25 -0.21
CA ASN A 175 -6.45 -16.54 -0.59
C ASN A 175 -4.91 -16.55 -0.45
N THR A 176 -4.32 -17.73 -0.47
CA THR A 176 -2.87 -17.93 -0.31
C THR A 176 -2.07 -17.25 -1.42
N ASP A 177 -2.60 -17.25 -2.66
CA ASP A 177 -1.90 -16.70 -3.82
C ASP A 177 -1.78 -15.18 -3.70
N LEU A 178 -2.86 -14.51 -3.31
CA LEU A 178 -2.84 -13.07 -3.09
C LEU A 178 -2.00 -12.70 -1.85
N ALA A 179 -2.09 -13.50 -0.77
CA ALA A 179 -1.30 -13.29 0.44
C ALA A 179 0.21 -13.27 0.18
N SER A 180 0.69 -14.07 -0.78
CA SER A 180 2.11 -14.12 -1.14
C SER A 180 2.63 -12.87 -1.86
N ARG A 181 1.71 -12.01 -2.34
CA ARG A 181 2.00 -10.81 -3.14
C ARG A 181 1.77 -9.51 -2.40
N LEU A 182 1.27 -9.59 -1.16
CA LEU A 182 0.86 -8.47 -0.34
C LEU A 182 1.72 -8.37 0.92
N LEU A 183 2.11 -7.16 1.27
CA LEU A 183 2.68 -6.83 2.57
C LEU A 183 1.57 -6.32 3.48
N ILE A 184 1.39 -6.98 4.62
CA ILE A 184 0.26 -6.75 5.52
C ILE A 184 0.72 -5.95 6.72
N CYS A 185 0.11 -4.78 6.89
CA CYS A 185 0.17 -3.95 8.08
C CYS A 185 -1.10 -4.19 8.89
N ASP A 186 -0.98 -4.86 10.00
CA ASP A 186 -2.08 -5.27 10.86
C ASP A 186 -2.17 -4.39 12.11
N LEU A 187 -3.37 -3.89 12.38
CA LEU A 187 -3.67 -2.99 13.48
C LEU A 187 -4.72 -3.66 14.38
N ASN A 188 -4.50 -3.61 15.68
CA ASN A 188 -5.44 -4.14 16.65
C ASN A 188 -5.71 -3.12 17.76
N LEU A 189 -6.98 -2.75 17.91
CA LEU A 189 -7.45 -2.03 19.10
C LEU A 189 -7.88 -3.08 20.13
N THR A 190 -7.05 -3.28 21.14
CA THR A 190 -7.38 -4.07 22.35
C THR A 190 -8.29 -3.26 23.26
#